data_85d7e9b08feb327ac061aa7b40c09f81
#
_entry.id   85d7e9b08feb327ac061aa7b40c09f81
#
_cell.length_a   1.000
_cell.length_b   1.000
_cell.length_c   1.000
_cell.angle_alpha   90.00
_cell.angle_beta   90.00
_cell.angle_gamma   90.00
#
_symmetry.space_group_name_H-M   'P 1'
#
loop_
_entity.id
_entity.type
_entity.pdbx_description
1 polymer ?
#
loop_
_entity_poly.entity_id
_entity_poly.type
_entity_poly.pdbx_seq_one_letter_code
_entity_poly.pdbx_strand_id
1 'polypeptide(L)'
;YIGSIRVYESIRGRLSELYDYEYVSMPYRRGERYFFHMNKGLQEHSVFSMADSLGGEITVLVDPNTFEDERRSFAGSSITDDGTLMAWFTSSSGSDWKTVHFTNLETGEVLSDTLFWLKSGVAWNGDNSGVFYTMYDLPEEGEEYTQENRNQKILFHRLGTPQEQDSLVYHRPDMPDWMLYAGMMDDGRHLAIYIYDASVAACNGVFFVDMESADRQVVELLGDFDAAYYLLEAVSGVFYFMTDLDAPRYRVVAVDPSSPSRENWVEIIPESNQLLQWASILGGGSTILAGYTWEGYDSVLRFDLEGNMLGEVELPGRGSVWGFGGELSDTETFFTFSSFLNPGTVYRYSLETDESTLLWQPEIDADLSAYTETMVYYESFDGTRIPMFMLYPEDIELNGSNPVLLVGYGGFGVSNRASFRTSIIPWLEMGGIYALPCIRGGGEYGREWHMAGIRENRPTVFRDFIAAAEFLIDSGYTSPDKMAISGASNGGTLVAAVLNMRPDLFRAAAPTTGVMDMLRFHKFTVGWAWKSEFGDPDDPDDIEFLLGYSPYHNVLEGVEYPSVMISTADHDDRVVPGHSYKYGARLQAAQAGDSPILLRITSRAGHGGSIGLSEALDHAAERYAFYWQELGMEESP
;
A
#
# COMPACT_ATOMS: atom_id res chain seq x y z
N TYR A 1 -15.61 11.19 25.15
CA TYR A 1 -15.87 9.75 25.34
C TYR A 1 -14.55 8.98 25.52
N ILE A 2 -13.69 8.89 24.51
CA ILE A 2 -12.46 8.08 24.55
C ILE A 2 -11.53 8.48 25.71
N GLY A 3 -11.25 9.77 25.91
CA GLY A 3 -10.38 10.24 26.98
C GLY A 3 -10.89 10.00 28.41
N SER A 4 -12.14 9.50 28.57
CA SER A 4 -12.68 9.06 29.86
C SER A 4 -12.54 7.56 30.10
N ILE A 5 -12.07 6.81 29.11
CA ILE A 5 -11.88 5.35 29.21
C ILE A 5 -10.63 5.08 30.06
N ARG A 6 -10.79 4.33 31.12
CA ARG A 6 -9.77 4.11 32.18
C ARG A 6 -8.43 3.60 31.64
N VAL A 7 -8.46 2.70 30.63
CA VAL A 7 -7.26 2.03 30.10
C VAL A 7 -6.50 2.84 29.05
N TYR A 8 -7.04 3.97 28.60
CA TYR A 8 -6.43 4.76 27.52
C TYR A 8 -4.95 5.11 27.79
N GLU A 9 -4.69 5.68 28.96
CA GLU A 9 -3.32 6.08 29.34
C GLU A 9 -2.37 4.88 29.46
N SER A 10 -2.86 3.73 29.96
CA SER A 10 -2.06 2.52 30.06
C SER A 10 -1.69 1.97 28.67
N ILE A 11 -2.67 1.87 27.76
CA ILE A 11 -2.43 1.44 26.38
C ILE A 11 -1.48 2.41 25.67
N ARG A 12 -1.69 3.72 25.85
CA ARG A 12 -0.82 4.77 25.24
C ARG A 12 0.61 4.70 25.76
N GLY A 13 0.77 4.48 27.07
CA GLY A 13 2.07 4.26 27.70
C GLY A 13 2.77 3.02 27.14
N ARG A 14 2.05 1.88 27.08
CA ARG A 14 2.60 0.63 26.55
C ARG A 14 2.99 0.74 25.07
N LEU A 15 2.19 1.42 24.24
CA LEU A 15 2.57 1.73 22.86
C LEU A 15 3.85 2.55 22.79
N SER A 16 4.03 3.55 23.67
CA SER A 16 5.26 4.35 23.70
C SER A 16 6.49 3.49 24.02
N GLU A 17 6.39 2.58 25.01
CA GLU A 17 7.48 1.65 25.34
C GLU A 17 7.82 0.74 24.16
N LEU A 18 6.79 0.18 23.50
CA LEU A 18 6.95 -0.72 22.36
C LEU A 18 7.56 -0.06 21.11
N TYR A 19 7.40 1.26 20.95
CA TYR A 19 7.97 2.02 19.84
C TYR A 19 9.30 2.70 20.18
N ASP A 20 9.75 2.63 21.44
CA ASP A 20 11.03 3.23 21.88
C ASP A 20 12.21 2.29 21.57
N TYR A 21 12.45 2.03 20.29
CA TYR A 21 13.62 1.29 19.81
C TYR A 21 14.22 1.99 18.60
N GLU A 22 15.52 1.75 18.36
CA GLU A 22 16.16 2.22 17.14
C GLU A 22 15.57 1.49 15.93
N TYR A 23 15.09 2.24 14.95
CA TYR A 23 14.60 1.72 13.69
C TYR A 23 15.54 2.11 12.56
N VAL A 24 15.90 1.14 11.72
CA VAL A 24 16.62 1.36 10.46
C VAL A 24 15.87 0.62 9.35
N SER A 25 15.51 1.35 8.30
CA SER A 25 14.86 0.73 7.15
C SER A 25 15.86 -0.10 6.34
N MET A 26 15.33 -0.97 5.49
CA MET A 26 16.13 -1.60 4.44
C MET A 26 16.84 -0.52 3.62
N PRO A 27 18.18 -0.61 3.44
CA PRO A 27 18.91 0.32 2.59
C PRO A 27 18.69 -0.01 1.11
N TYR A 28 18.92 0.98 0.26
CA TYR A 28 19.11 0.77 -1.17
C TYR A 28 20.38 1.48 -1.62
N ARG A 29 20.99 0.98 -2.68
CA ARG A 29 22.25 1.48 -3.22
C ARG A 29 22.01 2.38 -4.42
N ARG A 30 22.79 3.48 -4.54
CA ARG A 30 22.95 4.28 -5.75
C ARG A 30 24.42 4.71 -5.85
N GLY A 31 25.06 4.36 -6.95
CA GLY A 31 26.50 4.50 -7.07
C GLY A 31 27.23 3.71 -5.98
N GLU A 32 28.08 4.37 -5.21
CA GLU A 32 28.82 3.77 -4.11
C GLU A 32 28.17 4.01 -2.74
N ARG A 33 26.93 4.57 -2.69
CA ARG A 33 26.28 5.03 -1.46
C ARG A 33 25.05 4.21 -1.14
N TYR A 34 24.75 4.12 0.16
CA TYR A 34 23.57 3.46 0.73
C TYR A 34 22.64 4.49 1.33
N PHE A 35 21.35 4.40 1.01
CA PHE A 35 20.31 5.32 1.44
C PHE A 35 19.27 4.58 2.28
N PHE A 36 18.89 5.16 3.40
CA PHE A 36 17.94 4.52 4.34
C PHE A 36 17.27 5.54 5.25
N HIS A 37 16.17 5.12 5.85
CA HIS A 37 15.51 5.86 6.92
C HIS A 37 15.94 5.32 8.27
N MET A 38 16.05 6.22 9.26
CA MET A 38 16.31 5.82 10.64
C MET A 38 15.50 6.65 11.63
N ASN A 39 15.19 6.05 12.78
CA ASN A 39 14.57 6.70 13.91
C ASN A 39 15.26 6.19 15.19
N LYS A 40 15.60 7.08 16.11
CA LYS A 40 16.32 6.73 17.34
C LYS A 40 15.38 6.42 18.52
N GLY A 41 14.18 5.92 18.24
CA GLY A 41 13.13 5.65 19.20
C GLY A 41 11.92 6.55 18.97
N LEU A 42 11.58 7.40 19.92
CA LEU A 42 10.35 8.21 19.89
C LEU A 42 10.47 9.55 19.13
N GLN A 43 11.29 9.63 18.08
CA GLN A 43 11.26 10.79 17.19
C GLN A 43 9.92 10.83 16.41
N GLU A 44 9.35 12.01 16.24
CA GLU A 44 8.08 12.16 15.53
C GLU A 44 8.14 11.62 14.09
N HIS A 45 9.28 11.84 13.42
CA HIS A 45 9.50 11.36 12.05
C HIS A 45 10.87 10.69 11.92
N SER A 46 10.94 9.65 11.10
CA SER A 46 12.23 9.07 10.70
C SER A 46 13.01 10.06 9.84
N VAL A 47 14.32 10.10 10.02
CA VAL A 47 15.23 10.91 9.20
C VAL A 47 15.69 10.13 7.98
N PHE A 48 15.83 10.80 6.85
CA PHE A 48 16.41 10.21 5.64
C PHE A 48 17.91 10.44 5.62
N SER A 49 18.69 9.38 5.44
CA SER A 49 20.12 9.37 5.65
C SER A 49 20.85 8.61 4.55
N MET A 50 22.17 8.86 4.44
CA MET A 50 23.07 8.09 3.58
C MET A 50 24.34 7.70 4.33
N ALA A 51 25.05 6.69 3.80
CA ALA A 51 26.39 6.29 4.20
C ALA A 51 27.17 5.82 2.98
N ASP A 52 28.50 6.05 2.96
CA ASP A 52 29.38 5.59 1.88
C ASP A 52 29.70 4.08 1.97
N SER A 53 29.36 3.44 3.07
CA SER A 53 29.48 1.99 3.26
C SER A 53 28.51 1.49 4.33
N LEU A 54 28.13 0.22 4.27
CA LEU A 54 27.34 -0.41 5.32
C LEU A 54 28.08 -0.38 6.66
N GLY A 55 27.46 0.22 7.69
CA GLY A 55 28.08 0.47 8.98
C GLY A 55 29.08 1.62 9.03
N GLY A 56 29.19 2.41 7.96
CA GLY A 56 30.02 3.61 7.91
C GLY A 56 29.41 4.82 8.62
N GLU A 57 30.06 5.98 8.45
CA GLU A 57 29.54 7.24 8.99
C GLU A 57 28.22 7.62 8.32
N ILE A 58 27.23 7.99 9.14
CA ILE A 58 25.88 8.34 8.67
C ILE A 58 25.77 9.84 8.48
N THR A 59 25.39 10.25 7.29
CA THR A 59 25.03 11.63 6.95
C THR A 59 23.51 11.76 6.85
N VAL A 60 22.91 12.63 7.65
CA VAL A 60 21.48 12.96 7.56
C VAL A 60 21.28 13.89 6.36
N LEU A 61 20.41 13.49 5.43
CA LEU A 61 20.06 14.26 4.23
C LEU A 61 18.83 15.12 4.44
N VAL A 62 17.77 14.55 5.04
CA VAL A 62 16.53 15.27 5.35
C VAL A 62 16.08 14.87 6.76
N ASP A 63 15.95 15.85 7.64
CA ASP A 63 15.37 15.68 8.98
C ASP A 63 14.01 16.40 9.05
N PRO A 64 12.88 15.70 8.91
CA PRO A 64 11.55 16.29 8.97
C PRO A 64 11.24 16.92 10.34
N ASN A 65 11.91 16.46 11.41
CA ASN A 65 11.71 16.99 12.76
C ASN A 65 12.23 18.44 12.93
N THR A 66 12.98 18.94 11.93
CA THR A 66 13.52 20.31 11.91
C THR A 66 12.72 21.28 11.04
N PHE A 67 11.64 20.82 10.39
CA PHE A 67 10.83 21.69 9.55
C PHE A 67 10.10 22.76 10.40
N GLU A 68 10.22 24.02 10.01
CA GLU A 68 9.57 25.14 10.71
C GLU A 68 8.03 25.10 10.61
N ASP A 69 7.50 24.61 9.47
CA ASP A 69 6.07 24.40 9.28
C ASP A 69 5.71 22.96 9.67
N GLU A 70 5.03 22.80 10.80
CA GLU A 70 4.57 21.52 11.33
C GLU A 70 3.62 20.76 10.39
N ARG A 71 3.06 21.43 9.39
CA ARG A 71 2.23 20.79 8.36
C ARG A 71 3.06 20.12 7.27
N ARG A 72 4.34 20.50 7.17
CA ARG A 72 5.24 20.00 6.13
C ARG A 72 5.84 18.68 6.55
N SER A 73 5.73 17.69 5.68
CA SER A 73 6.32 16.36 5.87
C SER A 73 7.23 15.98 4.72
N PHE A 74 8.17 15.09 4.99
CA PHE A 74 8.96 14.43 3.96
C PHE A 74 8.10 13.37 3.27
N ALA A 75 8.00 13.44 1.93
CA ALA A 75 7.10 12.61 1.13
C ALA A 75 7.85 11.70 0.14
N GLY A 76 9.14 11.46 0.37
CA GLY A 76 9.99 10.57 -0.41
C GLY A 76 11.15 11.26 -1.12
N SER A 77 11.93 10.47 -1.84
CA SER A 77 13.09 10.93 -2.63
C SER A 77 13.29 10.08 -3.88
N SER A 78 14.05 10.60 -4.83
CA SER A 78 14.60 9.90 -5.99
C SER A 78 16.07 10.33 -6.16
N ILE A 79 16.96 9.35 -6.23
CA ILE A 79 18.41 9.57 -6.32
C ILE A 79 18.86 9.18 -7.73
N THR A 80 19.81 9.91 -8.32
CA THR A 80 20.48 9.51 -9.58
C THR A 80 21.23 8.19 -9.41
N ASP A 81 21.40 7.41 -10.48
CA ASP A 81 22.05 6.10 -10.43
C ASP A 81 23.51 6.19 -9.96
N ASP A 82 24.20 7.31 -10.26
CA ASP A 82 25.55 7.59 -9.77
C ASP A 82 25.62 8.09 -8.32
N GLY A 83 24.46 8.31 -7.68
CA GLY A 83 24.36 8.78 -6.30
C GLY A 83 24.76 10.24 -6.06
N THR A 84 24.81 11.08 -7.12
CA THR A 84 25.33 12.47 -7.02
C THR A 84 24.26 13.52 -6.79
N LEU A 85 23.04 13.29 -7.28
CA LEU A 85 21.91 14.23 -7.12
C LEU A 85 20.71 13.54 -6.46
N MET A 86 19.97 14.32 -5.69
CA MET A 86 18.73 13.90 -5.03
C MET A 86 17.61 14.87 -5.38
N ALA A 87 16.49 14.34 -5.87
CA ALA A 87 15.20 14.98 -5.82
C ALA A 87 14.47 14.50 -4.54
N TRP A 88 13.96 15.41 -3.72
CA TRP A 88 13.23 15.03 -2.52
C TRP A 88 11.93 15.81 -2.39
N PHE A 89 10.93 15.15 -1.82
CA PHE A 89 9.55 15.60 -1.87
C PHE A 89 9.07 16.04 -0.50
N THR A 90 8.27 17.11 -0.49
CA THR A 90 7.50 17.51 0.68
C THR A 90 6.02 17.57 0.33
N SER A 91 5.17 17.24 1.29
CA SER A 91 3.74 17.50 1.21
C SER A 91 3.26 18.33 2.38
N SER A 92 2.10 18.98 2.24
CA SER A 92 1.48 19.75 3.31
C SER A 92 0.29 18.97 3.88
N SER A 93 0.24 18.81 5.21
CA SER A 93 -0.87 18.16 5.91
C SER A 93 -1.21 16.76 5.36
N GLY A 94 -0.20 16.01 4.85
CA GLY A 94 -0.38 14.66 4.31
C GLY A 94 -1.18 14.56 3.02
N SER A 95 -1.39 15.67 2.31
CA SER A 95 -1.95 15.70 0.96
C SER A 95 -1.12 14.86 -0.01
N ASP A 96 -1.73 14.29 -1.03
CA ASP A 96 -1.03 13.64 -2.13
C ASP A 96 -0.28 14.62 -3.04
N TRP A 97 -0.58 15.92 -2.96
CA TRP A 97 0.15 16.97 -3.68
C TRP A 97 1.52 17.22 -3.07
N LYS A 98 2.55 17.19 -3.91
CA LYS A 98 3.96 17.28 -3.52
C LYS A 98 4.63 18.51 -4.13
N THR A 99 5.64 18.99 -3.41
CA THR A 99 6.65 19.93 -3.89
C THR A 99 7.98 19.19 -3.94
N VAL A 100 8.73 19.33 -5.05
CA VAL A 100 10.03 18.71 -5.26
C VAL A 100 11.14 19.71 -5.08
N HIS A 101 12.18 19.31 -4.36
CA HIS A 101 13.41 20.05 -4.12
C HIS A 101 14.60 19.22 -4.63
N PHE A 102 15.69 19.84 -4.99
CA PHE A 102 16.88 19.17 -5.51
C PHE A 102 18.11 19.49 -4.67
N THR A 103 18.95 18.50 -4.43
CA THR A 103 20.19 18.63 -3.65
C THR A 103 21.33 17.92 -4.37
N ASN A 104 22.48 18.59 -4.45
CA ASN A 104 23.73 17.95 -4.85
C ASN A 104 24.33 17.24 -3.63
N LEU A 105 24.44 15.91 -3.70
CA LEU A 105 24.87 15.07 -2.57
C LEU A 105 26.39 15.09 -2.32
N GLU A 106 27.17 15.58 -3.29
CA GLU A 106 28.63 15.73 -3.11
C GLU A 106 28.97 17.01 -2.34
N THR A 107 28.22 18.09 -2.59
CA THR A 107 28.46 19.39 -1.99
C THR A 107 27.54 19.72 -0.82
N GLY A 108 26.40 19.02 -0.71
CA GLY A 108 25.32 19.33 0.21
C GLY A 108 24.50 20.58 -0.19
N GLU A 109 24.73 21.12 -1.40
CA GLU A 109 24.02 22.32 -1.87
C GLU A 109 22.59 21.99 -2.30
N VAL A 110 21.62 22.73 -1.74
CA VAL A 110 20.24 22.71 -2.24
C VAL A 110 20.16 23.61 -3.47
N LEU A 111 19.76 23.02 -4.60
CA LEU A 111 19.63 23.73 -5.87
C LEU A 111 18.42 24.68 -5.83
N SER A 112 18.43 25.66 -6.75
CA SER A 112 17.35 26.67 -6.83
C SER A 112 16.05 26.14 -7.43
N ASP A 113 16.12 24.98 -8.08
CA ASP A 113 15.00 24.38 -8.79
C ASP A 113 13.94 23.87 -7.80
N THR A 114 12.68 24.10 -8.12
CA THR A 114 11.55 23.62 -7.32
C THR A 114 10.39 23.31 -8.26
N LEU A 115 9.80 22.11 -8.12
CA LEU A 115 8.60 21.73 -8.87
C LEU A 115 7.40 21.65 -7.92
N PHE A 116 6.25 22.10 -8.39
CA PHE A 116 5.02 22.17 -7.61
C PHE A 116 3.92 21.33 -8.25
N TRP A 117 2.96 20.92 -7.44
CA TRP A 117 1.73 20.24 -7.91
C TRP A 117 1.95 18.88 -8.55
N LEU A 118 2.81 18.05 -7.96
CA LEU A 118 2.99 16.66 -8.37
C LEU A 118 2.20 15.73 -7.45
N LYS A 119 1.60 14.67 -8.01
CA LYS A 119 1.04 13.55 -7.24
C LYS A 119 1.87 12.27 -7.37
N SER A 120 2.90 12.28 -8.21
CA SER A 120 3.83 11.17 -8.43
C SER A 120 5.24 11.48 -7.89
N GLY A 121 6.17 10.58 -8.11
CA GLY A 121 7.61 10.83 -8.03
C GLY A 121 8.14 11.46 -9.29
N VAL A 122 9.47 11.53 -9.40
CA VAL A 122 10.19 11.92 -10.60
C VAL A 122 11.13 10.80 -11.06
N ALA A 123 11.43 10.75 -12.37
CA ALA A 123 12.43 9.86 -12.96
C ALA A 123 13.57 10.71 -13.53
N TRP A 124 14.79 10.47 -13.08
CA TRP A 124 15.98 11.11 -13.61
C TRP A 124 16.22 10.67 -15.07
N ASN A 125 16.63 11.58 -15.92
CA ASN A 125 17.09 11.17 -17.25
C ASN A 125 18.54 10.64 -17.19
N GLY A 126 18.94 9.84 -18.19
CA GLY A 126 20.20 9.09 -18.16
C GLY A 126 21.48 9.93 -18.07
N ASP A 127 21.43 11.26 -18.32
CA ASP A 127 22.56 12.17 -18.21
C ASP A 127 22.48 13.10 -16.97
N ASN A 128 21.52 12.86 -16.06
CA ASN A 128 21.27 13.63 -14.85
C ASN A 128 20.99 15.14 -15.08
N SER A 129 20.70 15.57 -16.31
CA SER A 129 20.45 16.97 -16.63
C SER A 129 19.05 17.45 -16.25
N GLY A 130 18.15 16.54 -15.82
CA GLY A 130 16.77 16.85 -15.47
C GLY A 130 15.97 15.63 -15.09
N VAL A 131 14.66 15.86 -14.91
CA VAL A 131 13.73 14.83 -14.46
C VAL A 131 12.46 14.81 -15.29
N PHE A 132 11.90 13.63 -15.52
CA PHE A 132 10.54 13.42 -16.00
C PHE A 132 9.60 13.38 -14.82
N TYR A 133 8.41 13.97 -14.95
CA TYR A 133 7.39 13.98 -13.93
C TYR A 133 5.99 14.07 -14.53
N THR A 134 4.98 13.76 -13.75
CA THR A 134 3.59 13.86 -14.19
C THR A 134 2.86 14.98 -13.47
N MET A 135 1.96 15.63 -14.18
CA MET A 135 1.16 16.73 -13.68
C MET A 135 -0.25 16.66 -14.24
N TYR A 136 -1.26 16.87 -13.39
CA TYR A 136 -2.65 17.12 -13.78
C TYR A 136 -2.86 18.59 -14.16
N ASP A 137 -4.01 18.90 -14.72
CA ASP A 137 -4.45 20.29 -14.76
C ASP A 137 -4.58 20.82 -13.34
N LEU A 138 -4.16 22.06 -13.13
CA LEU A 138 -4.19 22.67 -11.79
C LEU A 138 -5.63 22.85 -11.32
N PRO A 139 -5.94 22.54 -10.05
CA PRO A 139 -7.24 22.84 -9.50
C PRO A 139 -7.46 24.36 -9.40
N GLU A 140 -8.71 24.79 -9.39
CA GLU A 140 -9.07 26.17 -9.05
C GLU A 140 -8.71 26.45 -7.58
N GLU A 141 -8.39 27.71 -7.26
CA GLU A 141 -8.03 28.11 -5.91
C GLU A 141 -9.16 27.77 -4.91
N GLY A 142 -8.84 26.97 -3.91
CA GLY A 142 -9.79 26.47 -2.90
C GLY A 142 -10.52 25.17 -3.27
N GLU A 143 -10.26 24.60 -4.44
CA GLU A 143 -10.85 23.35 -4.91
C GLU A 143 -9.85 22.16 -4.90
N GLU A 144 -8.70 22.33 -4.28
CA GLU A 144 -7.60 21.34 -4.27
C GLU A 144 -8.01 19.97 -3.71
N TYR A 145 -9.04 19.95 -2.83
CA TYR A 145 -9.56 18.74 -2.17
C TYR A 145 -10.89 18.24 -2.75
N THR A 146 -11.45 18.94 -3.74
CA THR A 146 -12.79 18.64 -4.27
C THR A 146 -12.82 18.49 -5.78
N GLN A 147 -12.01 19.27 -6.52
CA GLN A 147 -11.98 19.20 -7.98
C GLN A 147 -11.36 17.90 -8.48
N GLU A 148 -11.96 17.32 -9.53
CA GLU A 148 -11.43 16.14 -10.21
C GLU A 148 -10.04 16.42 -10.80
N ASN A 149 -9.08 15.53 -10.56
CA ASN A 149 -7.74 15.60 -11.16
C ASN A 149 -7.78 14.93 -12.53
N ARG A 150 -7.71 15.69 -13.61
CA ARG A 150 -7.87 15.23 -14.99
C ARG A 150 -6.71 15.67 -15.87
N ASN A 151 -6.66 15.11 -17.10
CA ASN A 151 -5.73 15.51 -18.16
C ASN A 151 -4.26 15.38 -17.75
N GLN A 152 -3.89 14.27 -17.15
CA GLN A 152 -2.51 14.05 -16.76
C GLN A 152 -1.58 14.07 -17.96
N LYS A 153 -0.42 14.67 -17.81
CA LYS A 153 0.64 14.83 -18.81
C LYS A 153 2.00 14.50 -18.22
N ILE A 154 2.92 14.06 -19.06
CA ILE A 154 4.32 13.86 -18.71
C ILE A 154 5.11 15.05 -19.22
N LEU A 155 5.89 15.66 -18.34
CA LEU A 155 6.75 16.81 -18.58
C LEU A 155 8.20 16.43 -18.31
N PHE A 156 9.13 17.15 -18.92
CA PHE A 156 10.55 17.09 -18.62
C PHE A 156 11.02 18.44 -18.10
N HIS A 157 11.52 18.44 -16.87
CA HIS A 157 12.18 19.58 -16.23
C HIS A 157 13.68 19.48 -16.42
N ARG A 158 14.28 20.53 -16.97
CA ARG A 158 15.73 20.68 -17.06
C ARG A 158 16.26 21.45 -15.87
N LEU A 159 17.20 20.90 -15.11
CA LEU A 159 17.82 21.59 -13.99
C LEU A 159 18.41 22.95 -14.40
N GLY A 160 18.18 23.96 -13.57
CA GLY A 160 18.60 25.35 -13.81
C GLY A 160 17.59 26.16 -14.65
N THR A 161 16.38 25.63 -14.91
CA THR A 161 15.32 26.36 -15.62
C THR A 161 14.04 26.48 -14.77
N PRO A 162 13.22 27.51 -14.96
CA PRO A 162 11.90 27.58 -14.29
C PRO A 162 10.94 26.50 -14.79
N GLN A 163 10.06 26.00 -13.90
CA GLN A 163 9.05 24.96 -14.24
C GLN A 163 8.13 25.34 -15.42
N GLU A 164 7.84 26.65 -15.62
CA GLU A 164 7.02 27.13 -16.73
C GLU A 164 7.68 26.94 -18.12
N GLN A 165 8.96 26.61 -18.15
CA GLN A 165 9.71 26.32 -19.38
C GLN A 165 9.82 24.81 -19.66
N ASP A 166 9.20 23.98 -18.83
CA ASP A 166 9.29 22.53 -18.96
C ASP A 166 8.63 22.05 -20.27
N SER A 167 9.29 21.08 -20.88
CA SER A 167 8.85 20.55 -22.16
C SER A 167 7.84 19.42 -22.01
N LEU A 168 6.79 19.46 -22.83
CA LEU A 168 5.81 18.39 -22.90
C LEU A 168 6.43 17.15 -23.57
N VAL A 169 6.35 16.00 -22.90
CA VAL A 169 6.82 14.70 -23.40
C VAL A 169 5.64 13.88 -23.94
N TYR A 170 4.58 13.76 -23.15
CA TYR A 170 3.40 12.99 -23.55
C TYR A 170 2.11 13.55 -22.96
N HIS A 171 1.06 13.58 -23.76
CA HIS A 171 -0.29 14.00 -23.35
C HIS A 171 -1.33 13.46 -24.31
N ARG A 172 -2.47 13.02 -23.78
CA ARG A 172 -3.66 12.56 -24.54
C ARG A 172 -4.92 13.31 -24.06
N PRO A 173 -5.13 14.53 -24.56
CA PRO A 173 -6.29 15.33 -24.14
C PRO A 173 -7.64 14.72 -24.58
N ASP A 174 -7.61 13.79 -25.53
CA ASP A 174 -8.76 12.96 -25.95
C ASP A 174 -9.04 11.80 -24.97
N MET A 175 -8.12 11.51 -24.05
CA MET A 175 -8.22 10.47 -23.01
C MET A 175 -7.97 11.08 -21.62
N PRO A 176 -8.86 11.95 -21.12
CA PRO A 176 -8.63 12.71 -19.89
C PRO A 176 -8.56 11.85 -18.61
N ASP A 177 -9.06 10.62 -18.70
CA ASP A 177 -9.13 9.64 -17.61
C ASP A 177 -7.94 8.64 -17.61
N TRP A 178 -6.93 8.88 -18.43
CA TRP A 178 -5.69 8.12 -18.37
C TRP A 178 -4.80 8.63 -17.26
N MET A 179 -4.32 7.70 -16.43
CA MET A 179 -3.24 7.95 -15.46
C MET A 179 -1.92 7.54 -16.08
N LEU A 180 -0.94 8.45 -16.02
CA LEU A 180 0.36 8.31 -16.66
C LEU A 180 1.47 8.22 -15.59
N TYR A 181 2.39 7.30 -15.77
CA TYR A 181 3.63 7.23 -14.97
C TYR A 181 4.82 7.08 -15.92
N ALA A 182 5.93 7.74 -15.60
CA ALA A 182 7.16 7.65 -16.37
C ALA A 182 8.29 7.10 -15.50
N GLY A 183 9.08 6.19 -16.05
CA GLY A 183 10.26 5.62 -15.40
C GLY A 183 11.39 5.45 -16.41
N MET A 184 12.61 5.91 -16.08
CA MET A 184 13.78 5.62 -16.88
C MET A 184 14.23 4.20 -16.61
N MET A 185 14.57 3.44 -17.64
CA MET A 185 15.18 2.13 -17.49
C MET A 185 16.67 2.27 -17.15
N ASP A 186 17.24 1.24 -16.52
CA ASP A 186 18.65 1.23 -16.10
C ASP A 186 19.64 1.27 -17.28
N ASP A 187 19.17 1.05 -18.51
CA ASP A 187 19.98 1.26 -19.70
C ASP A 187 20.26 2.75 -20.00
N GLY A 188 19.62 3.68 -19.25
CA GLY A 188 19.74 5.12 -19.39
C GLY A 188 19.21 5.68 -20.71
N ARG A 189 18.62 4.82 -21.56
CA ARG A 189 18.20 5.13 -22.92
C ARG A 189 16.68 5.15 -23.08
N HIS A 190 15.98 4.19 -22.48
CA HIS A 190 14.54 4.05 -22.70
C HIS A 190 13.73 4.64 -21.53
N LEU A 191 12.84 5.57 -21.85
CA LEU A 191 11.84 6.08 -20.92
C LEU A 191 10.57 5.24 -21.08
N ALA A 192 10.24 4.44 -20.09
CA ALA A 192 8.95 3.71 -20.04
C ALA A 192 7.82 4.64 -19.63
N ILE A 193 6.67 4.49 -20.28
CA ILE A 193 5.42 5.20 -19.97
C ILE A 193 4.35 4.15 -19.68
N TYR A 194 3.92 4.08 -18.42
CA TYR A 194 2.78 3.26 -18.00
C TYR A 194 1.50 4.07 -18.11
N ILE A 195 0.47 3.45 -18.65
CA ILE A 195 -0.84 4.05 -18.85
C ILE A 195 -1.90 3.16 -18.20
N TYR A 196 -2.65 3.73 -17.26
CA TYR A 196 -3.80 3.09 -16.64
C TYR A 196 -5.07 3.79 -17.09
N ASP A 197 -5.99 3.03 -17.67
CA ASP A 197 -7.31 3.49 -18.05
C ASP A 197 -8.30 3.17 -16.94
N ALA A 198 -8.93 4.19 -16.38
CA ALA A 198 -9.89 4.04 -15.28
C ALA A 198 -11.14 3.21 -15.64
N SER A 199 -11.38 2.94 -16.91
CA SER A 199 -12.49 2.10 -17.37
C SER A 199 -12.17 0.60 -17.37
N VAL A 200 -10.88 0.22 -17.25
CA VAL A 200 -10.44 -1.18 -17.35
C VAL A 200 -9.74 -1.62 -16.06
N ALA A 201 -10.29 -2.66 -15.43
CA ALA A 201 -9.75 -3.16 -14.17
C ALA A 201 -8.50 -4.02 -14.37
N ALA A 202 -7.50 -3.82 -13.49
CA ALA A 202 -6.30 -4.63 -13.40
C ALA A 202 -5.53 -4.79 -14.72
N CYS A 203 -5.55 -3.76 -15.56
CA CYS A 203 -4.84 -3.72 -16.85
C CYS A 203 -4.12 -2.40 -17.01
N ASN A 204 -3.07 -2.40 -17.84
CA ASN A 204 -2.37 -1.19 -18.21
C ASN A 204 -1.78 -1.30 -19.62
N GLY A 205 -1.47 -0.15 -20.21
CA GLY A 205 -0.62 -0.04 -21.39
C GLY A 205 0.83 0.27 -21.00
N VAL A 206 1.77 -0.12 -21.85
CA VAL A 206 3.18 0.25 -21.73
C VAL A 206 3.68 0.80 -23.06
N PHE A 207 4.04 2.07 -23.06
CA PHE A 207 4.65 2.77 -24.18
C PHE A 207 6.09 3.11 -23.80
N PHE A 208 6.92 3.52 -24.76
CA PHE A 208 8.27 3.95 -24.44
C PHE A 208 8.77 5.05 -25.40
N VAL A 209 9.82 5.74 -24.97
CA VAL A 209 10.58 6.70 -25.79
C VAL A 209 12.03 6.26 -25.80
N ASP A 210 12.62 6.12 -27.00
CA ASP A 210 14.07 6.00 -27.14
C ASP A 210 14.69 7.40 -27.06
N MET A 211 15.37 7.72 -25.97
CA MET A 211 15.96 9.02 -25.68
C MET A 211 17.16 9.35 -26.56
N GLU A 212 17.79 8.33 -27.19
CA GLU A 212 18.86 8.51 -28.17
C GLU A 212 18.31 8.77 -29.57
N SER A 213 17.06 8.48 -29.84
CA SER A 213 16.40 8.78 -31.12
C SER A 213 16.28 10.30 -31.34
N ALA A 214 16.60 10.75 -32.54
CA ALA A 214 16.60 12.18 -32.86
C ALA A 214 15.23 12.86 -32.74
N ASP A 215 14.15 12.12 -32.99
CA ASP A 215 12.76 12.60 -32.94
C ASP A 215 12.03 12.27 -31.64
N ARG A 216 12.62 11.40 -30.79
CA ARG A 216 12.07 10.99 -29.49
C ARG A 216 10.57 10.71 -29.51
N GLN A 217 10.14 9.97 -30.53
CA GLN A 217 8.72 9.62 -30.67
C GLN A 217 8.28 8.63 -29.58
N VAL A 218 7.09 8.82 -29.05
CA VAL A 218 6.46 7.84 -28.18
C VAL A 218 6.03 6.65 -29.01
N VAL A 219 6.51 5.45 -28.67
CA VAL A 219 6.19 4.18 -29.32
C VAL A 219 5.21 3.42 -28.43
N GLU A 220 4.08 3.07 -28.99
CA GLU A 220 3.11 2.17 -28.36
C GLU A 220 3.64 0.74 -28.47
N LEU A 221 3.99 0.14 -27.32
CA LEU A 221 4.50 -1.24 -27.26
C LEU A 221 3.38 -2.22 -26.91
N LEU A 222 2.66 -1.97 -25.83
CA LEU A 222 1.56 -2.78 -25.30
C LEU A 222 0.39 -1.83 -25.04
N GLY A 223 -0.54 -1.71 -26.00
CA GLY A 223 -1.65 -0.74 -25.97
C GLY A 223 -3.04 -1.35 -25.94
N ASP A 224 -3.16 -2.68 -25.82
CA ASP A 224 -4.46 -3.38 -25.86
C ASP A 224 -5.25 -3.27 -24.54
N PHE A 225 -4.61 -2.92 -23.41
CA PHE A 225 -5.20 -2.83 -22.06
C PHE A 225 -5.96 -4.11 -21.65
N ASP A 226 -5.42 -5.26 -21.95
CA ASP A 226 -6.06 -6.57 -21.74
C ASP A 226 -5.44 -7.39 -20.61
N ALA A 227 -4.28 -6.96 -20.09
CA ALA A 227 -3.56 -7.58 -18.99
C ALA A 227 -2.79 -6.54 -18.17
N ALA A 228 -2.26 -6.96 -17.03
CA ALA A 228 -1.26 -6.22 -16.29
C ALA A 228 0.13 -6.51 -16.88
N TYR A 229 0.90 -5.46 -17.12
CA TYR A 229 2.25 -5.51 -17.65
C TYR A 229 3.18 -4.72 -16.74
N TYR A 230 4.07 -5.40 -16.04
CA TYR A 230 5.10 -4.79 -15.20
C TYR A 230 6.45 -4.99 -15.88
N LEU A 231 7.00 -3.92 -16.44
CA LEU A 231 8.34 -3.95 -17.03
C LEU A 231 9.36 -4.18 -15.90
N LEU A 232 10.16 -5.21 -16.05
CA LEU A 232 11.23 -5.53 -15.11
C LEU A 232 12.49 -4.76 -15.46
N GLU A 233 12.96 -4.85 -16.72
CA GLU A 233 14.11 -4.14 -17.21
C GLU A 233 14.29 -4.36 -18.73
N ALA A 234 15.16 -3.54 -19.34
CA ALA A 234 15.68 -3.73 -20.70
C ALA A 234 17.10 -4.33 -20.64
N VAL A 235 17.26 -5.54 -21.14
CA VAL A 235 18.56 -6.21 -21.19
C VAL A 235 18.95 -6.46 -22.64
N SER A 236 20.06 -5.88 -23.09
CA SER A 236 20.55 -6.01 -24.46
C SER A 236 19.50 -5.65 -25.54
N GLY A 237 18.62 -4.68 -25.25
CA GLY A 237 17.58 -4.21 -26.15
C GLY A 237 16.31 -5.08 -26.18
N VAL A 238 16.20 -6.07 -25.33
CA VAL A 238 14.98 -6.89 -25.10
C VAL A 238 14.34 -6.43 -23.80
N PHE A 239 13.02 -6.27 -23.80
CA PHE A 239 12.25 -5.84 -22.64
C PHE A 239 11.63 -7.04 -21.94
N TYR A 240 11.85 -7.17 -20.63
CA TYR A 240 11.33 -8.25 -19.81
C TYR A 240 10.13 -7.75 -19.01
N PHE A 241 9.04 -8.51 -19.06
CA PHE A 241 7.80 -8.17 -18.36
C PHE A 241 7.32 -9.30 -17.45
N MET A 242 6.85 -8.95 -16.27
CA MET A 242 5.92 -9.78 -15.53
C MET A 242 4.51 -9.42 -15.98
N THR A 243 3.68 -10.42 -16.32
CA THR A 243 2.33 -10.22 -16.85
C THR A 243 1.37 -11.33 -16.44
N ASP A 244 0.09 -10.97 -16.29
CA ASP A 244 -1.01 -11.91 -16.08
C ASP A 244 -1.74 -12.30 -17.39
N LEU A 245 -1.21 -11.89 -18.55
CA LEU A 245 -1.75 -12.28 -19.85
C LEU A 245 -1.72 -13.80 -20.00
N ASP A 246 -2.89 -14.43 -20.12
CA ASP A 246 -3.07 -15.89 -20.18
C ASP A 246 -2.39 -16.65 -19.01
N ALA A 247 -2.12 -15.97 -17.89
CA ALA A 247 -1.42 -16.47 -16.72
C ALA A 247 -1.92 -15.75 -15.44
N PRO A 248 -3.11 -16.08 -14.90
CA PRO A 248 -3.73 -15.34 -13.78
C PRO A 248 -2.86 -15.17 -12.54
N ARG A 249 -1.83 -16.02 -12.36
CA ARG A 249 -0.84 -15.94 -11.27
C ARG A 249 0.50 -15.39 -11.70
N TYR A 250 0.54 -14.73 -12.86
CA TYR A 250 1.69 -14.11 -13.52
C TYR A 250 2.73 -15.08 -14.06
N ARG A 251 3.41 -14.61 -15.07
CA ARG A 251 4.59 -15.21 -15.72
C ARG A 251 5.57 -14.13 -16.12
N VAL A 252 6.79 -14.48 -16.48
CA VAL A 252 7.77 -13.56 -17.05
C VAL A 252 7.96 -13.84 -18.53
N VAL A 253 7.88 -12.80 -19.35
CA VAL A 253 8.08 -12.86 -20.81
C VAL A 253 9.13 -11.83 -21.25
N ALA A 254 9.83 -12.15 -22.34
CA ALA A 254 10.75 -11.25 -23.02
C ALA A 254 10.14 -10.79 -24.35
N VAL A 255 10.20 -9.50 -24.62
CA VAL A 255 9.61 -8.83 -25.79
C VAL A 255 10.70 -8.04 -26.52
N ASP A 256 10.93 -8.34 -27.78
CA ASP A 256 11.76 -7.51 -28.66
C ASP A 256 10.93 -6.32 -29.15
N PRO A 257 11.27 -5.06 -28.76
CA PRO A 257 10.49 -3.89 -29.17
C PRO A 257 10.52 -3.62 -30.68
N SER A 258 11.45 -4.23 -31.43
CA SER A 258 11.48 -4.16 -32.90
C SER A 258 10.50 -5.16 -33.55
N SER A 259 10.01 -6.16 -32.81
CA SER A 259 9.10 -7.20 -33.25
C SER A 259 8.07 -7.55 -32.16
N PRO A 260 7.24 -6.60 -31.72
CA PRO A 260 6.46 -6.67 -30.47
C PRO A 260 5.22 -7.59 -30.55
N SER A 261 4.93 -8.17 -31.72
CA SER A 261 3.78 -9.08 -31.87
C SER A 261 3.88 -10.27 -30.90
N ARG A 262 2.77 -10.68 -30.31
CA ARG A 262 2.69 -11.70 -29.25
C ARG A 262 3.26 -13.06 -29.64
N GLU A 263 3.14 -13.43 -30.92
CA GLU A 263 3.73 -14.66 -31.45
C GLU A 263 5.27 -14.70 -31.38
N ASN A 264 5.91 -13.53 -31.19
CA ASN A 264 7.38 -13.41 -31.07
C ASN A 264 7.86 -13.33 -29.62
N TRP A 265 6.94 -13.28 -28.65
CA TRP A 265 7.30 -13.23 -27.24
C TRP A 265 7.94 -14.56 -26.80
N VAL A 266 8.93 -14.44 -25.95
CA VAL A 266 9.60 -15.61 -25.36
C VAL A 266 9.17 -15.70 -23.91
N GLU A 267 8.54 -16.84 -23.54
CA GLU A 267 8.25 -17.13 -22.15
C GLU A 267 9.54 -17.52 -21.44
N ILE A 268 9.89 -16.76 -20.40
CA ILE A 268 11.10 -16.95 -19.60
C ILE A 268 10.76 -17.76 -18.34
N ILE A 269 9.80 -17.29 -17.54
CA ILE A 269 9.33 -18.00 -16.36
C ILE A 269 7.84 -18.27 -16.56
N PRO A 270 7.42 -19.54 -16.69
CA PRO A 270 6.02 -19.89 -16.89
C PRO A 270 5.21 -19.66 -15.60
N GLU A 271 3.88 -19.53 -15.75
CA GLU A 271 2.96 -19.53 -14.63
C GLU A 271 3.13 -20.79 -13.78
N SER A 272 3.02 -20.62 -12.46
CA SER A 272 3.06 -21.72 -11.50
C SER A 272 1.75 -21.80 -10.69
N ASN A 273 1.67 -22.79 -9.78
CA ASN A 273 0.55 -22.86 -8.82
C ASN A 273 0.65 -21.77 -7.73
N GLN A 274 1.82 -21.18 -7.55
CA GLN A 274 2.06 -20.06 -6.63
C GLN A 274 1.87 -18.74 -7.36
N LEU A 275 1.48 -17.72 -6.65
CA LEU A 275 1.38 -16.36 -7.18
C LEU A 275 2.77 -15.74 -7.30
N LEU A 276 3.19 -15.37 -8.49
CA LEU A 276 4.37 -14.54 -8.71
C LEU A 276 4.04 -13.10 -8.31
N GLN A 277 4.54 -12.65 -7.17
CA GLN A 277 4.26 -11.31 -6.63
C GLN A 277 5.11 -10.22 -7.28
N TRP A 278 6.36 -10.54 -7.56
CA TRP A 278 7.34 -9.63 -8.14
C TRP A 278 8.49 -10.41 -8.79
N ALA A 279 9.19 -9.75 -9.69
CA ALA A 279 10.49 -10.19 -10.20
C ALA A 279 11.42 -8.98 -10.38
N SER A 280 12.72 -9.20 -10.28
CA SER A 280 13.76 -8.20 -10.54
C SER A 280 14.92 -8.82 -11.29
N ILE A 281 15.62 -8.03 -12.10
CA ILE A 281 16.77 -8.49 -12.89
C ILE A 281 18.01 -7.75 -12.38
N LEU A 282 19.00 -8.50 -11.94
CA LEU A 282 20.23 -8.00 -11.31
C LEU A 282 21.46 -8.72 -11.87
N GLY A 283 22.66 -8.45 -11.32
CA GLY A 283 23.90 -9.13 -11.65
C GLY A 283 24.39 -8.84 -13.07
N GLY A 284 24.26 -7.59 -13.53
CA GLY A 284 24.57 -7.22 -14.90
C GLY A 284 23.62 -7.82 -15.94
N GLY A 285 22.37 -8.09 -15.53
CA GLY A 285 21.38 -8.72 -16.38
C GLY A 285 21.54 -10.24 -16.50
N SER A 286 22.15 -10.90 -15.50
CA SER A 286 22.39 -12.35 -15.54
C SER A 286 21.43 -13.17 -14.68
N THR A 287 20.73 -12.51 -13.75
CA THR A 287 19.93 -13.21 -12.73
C THR A 287 18.56 -12.56 -12.57
N ILE A 288 17.51 -13.35 -12.64
CA ILE A 288 16.14 -12.98 -12.26
C ILE A 288 15.89 -13.50 -10.86
N LEU A 289 15.57 -12.62 -9.93
CA LEU A 289 14.99 -12.96 -8.63
C LEU A 289 13.47 -12.87 -8.76
N ALA A 290 12.78 -13.94 -8.41
CA ALA A 290 11.32 -14.06 -8.53
C ALA A 290 10.71 -14.42 -7.18
N GLY A 291 9.88 -13.52 -6.63
CA GLY A 291 9.20 -13.70 -5.35
C GLY A 291 7.82 -14.30 -5.55
N TYR A 292 7.61 -15.46 -4.94
CA TYR A 292 6.35 -16.19 -4.97
C TYR A 292 5.66 -16.15 -3.61
N THR A 293 4.34 -16.09 -3.63
CA THR A 293 3.52 -16.25 -2.42
C THR A 293 2.61 -17.46 -2.56
N TRP A 294 2.58 -18.28 -1.53
CA TRP A 294 1.64 -19.37 -1.37
C TRP A 294 1.07 -19.38 0.05
N GLU A 295 -0.26 -19.33 0.15
CA GLU A 295 -0.93 -19.33 1.45
C GLU A 295 -0.39 -18.24 2.41
N GLY A 296 -0.09 -17.05 1.86
CA GLY A 296 0.36 -15.87 2.61
C GLY A 296 1.83 -15.90 3.09
N TYR A 297 2.61 -16.89 2.68
CA TYR A 297 4.05 -16.98 2.95
C TYR A 297 4.84 -16.95 1.65
N ASP A 298 6.03 -16.37 1.70
CA ASP A 298 6.85 -16.13 0.53
C ASP A 298 8.00 -17.10 0.39
N SER A 299 8.40 -17.31 -0.88
CA SER A 299 9.66 -17.92 -1.30
C SER A 299 10.29 -17.08 -2.42
N VAL A 300 11.60 -17.14 -2.57
CA VAL A 300 12.34 -16.39 -3.61
C VAL A 300 13.16 -17.36 -4.42
N LEU A 301 12.86 -17.46 -5.70
CA LEU A 301 13.57 -18.33 -6.64
C LEU A 301 14.49 -17.50 -7.53
N ARG A 302 15.60 -18.11 -7.96
CA ARG A 302 16.57 -17.52 -8.88
C ARG A 302 16.53 -18.23 -10.22
N PHE A 303 16.56 -17.44 -11.30
CA PHE A 303 16.59 -17.94 -12.67
C PHE A 303 17.67 -17.18 -13.45
N ASP A 304 18.17 -17.81 -14.52
CA ASP A 304 18.89 -17.07 -15.57
C ASP A 304 17.90 -16.42 -16.56
N LEU A 305 18.42 -15.67 -17.54
CA LEU A 305 17.58 -15.00 -18.55
C LEU A 305 16.94 -15.99 -19.56
N GLU A 306 17.40 -17.23 -19.62
CA GLU A 306 16.81 -18.30 -20.41
C GLU A 306 15.69 -19.04 -19.65
N GLY A 307 15.44 -18.68 -18.36
CA GLY A 307 14.42 -19.27 -17.51
C GLY A 307 14.86 -20.56 -16.80
N ASN A 308 16.14 -20.89 -16.82
CA ASN A 308 16.65 -22.03 -16.06
C ASN A 308 16.71 -21.66 -14.57
N MET A 309 16.10 -22.50 -13.72
CA MET A 309 16.15 -22.30 -12.26
C MET A 309 17.57 -22.52 -11.75
N LEU A 310 18.14 -21.52 -11.09
CA LEU A 310 19.49 -21.53 -10.48
C LEU A 310 19.45 -22.01 -9.02
N GLY A 311 18.34 -21.79 -8.32
CA GLY A 311 18.17 -22.17 -6.91
C GLY A 311 17.07 -21.36 -6.22
N GLU A 312 16.98 -21.55 -4.91
CA GLU A 312 16.09 -20.82 -4.01
C GLU A 312 16.93 -20.04 -3.00
N VAL A 313 16.53 -18.80 -2.72
CA VAL A 313 17.16 -17.99 -1.65
C VAL A 313 16.70 -18.52 -0.30
N GLU A 314 17.64 -18.87 0.57
CA GLU A 314 17.32 -19.29 1.93
C GLU A 314 16.76 -18.11 2.74
N LEU A 315 15.49 -18.22 3.16
CA LEU A 315 14.83 -17.25 4.02
C LEU A 315 14.91 -17.66 5.49
N PRO A 316 14.84 -16.69 6.45
CA PRO A 316 14.97 -16.98 7.88
C PRO A 316 13.87 -17.89 8.45
N GLY A 317 12.76 -18.07 7.74
CA GLY A 317 11.63 -18.88 8.18
C GLY A 317 10.38 -18.68 7.33
N ARG A 318 9.21 -19.03 7.87
CA ARG A 318 7.92 -18.75 7.23
C ARG A 318 7.51 -17.33 7.53
N GLY A 319 7.28 -16.55 6.48
CA GLY A 319 6.93 -15.13 6.59
C GLY A 319 6.82 -14.48 5.23
N SER A 320 6.91 -13.18 5.21
CA SER A 320 6.88 -12.37 4.00
C SER A 320 8.19 -11.62 3.82
N VAL A 321 8.55 -11.38 2.56
CA VAL A 321 9.76 -10.63 2.20
C VAL A 321 9.40 -9.42 1.34
N TRP A 322 10.12 -8.33 1.54
CA TRP A 322 10.07 -7.11 0.74
C TRP A 322 11.49 -6.72 0.37
N GLY A 323 11.70 -6.21 -0.83
CA GLY A 323 13.01 -5.83 -1.32
C GLY A 323 13.42 -6.64 -2.53
N PHE A 324 14.67 -7.09 -2.56
CA PHE A 324 15.30 -7.77 -3.69
C PHE A 324 15.36 -6.94 -4.98
N GLY A 325 15.20 -5.61 -4.86
CA GLY A 325 15.42 -4.65 -5.95
C GLY A 325 16.86 -4.13 -5.97
N GLY A 326 17.20 -3.37 -6.98
CA GLY A 326 18.51 -2.74 -7.18
C GLY A 326 18.65 -2.26 -8.60
N GLU A 327 19.84 -1.74 -8.96
CA GLU A 327 20.23 -1.45 -10.33
C GLU A 327 20.58 -2.75 -11.07
N LEU A 328 20.41 -2.77 -12.38
CA LEU A 328 20.76 -3.92 -13.22
C LEU A 328 22.18 -4.44 -12.96
N SER A 329 23.12 -3.54 -12.69
CA SER A 329 24.54 -3.86 -12.44
C SER A 329 24.83 -4.40 -11.04
N ASP A 330 23.88 -4.32 -10.09
CA ASP A 330 24.11 -4.70 -8.71
C ASP A 330 24.36 -6.21 -8.56
N THR A 331 25.40 -6.56 -7.80
CA THR A 331 25.72 -7.95 -7.41
C THR A 331 25.30 -8.26 -5.97
N GLU A 332 24.69 -7.30 -5.30
CA GLU A 332 24.06 -7.43 -3.99
C GLU A 332 22.68 -6.77 -4.00
N THR A 333 21.82 -7.24 -3.14
CA THR A 333 20.51 -6.63 -2.90
C THR A 333 20.13 -6.75 -1.44
N PHE A 334 19.04 -6.12 -1.04
CA PHE A 334 18.58 -6.09 0.34
C PHE A 334 17.14 -6.55 0.41
N PHE A 335 16.79 -7.17 1.55
CA PHE A 335 15.42 -7.54 1.82
C PHE A 335 15.08 -7.43 3.31
N THR A 336 13.82 -7.18 3.59
CA THR A 336 13.25 -7.29 4.93
C THR A 336 12.43 -8.56 4.99
N PHE A 337 12.70 -9.40 6.00
CA PHE A 337 11.89 -10.56 6.36
C PHE A 337 11.01 -10.22 7.56
N SER A 338 9.75 -10.63 7.52
CA SER A 338 8.81 -10.44 8.63
C SER A 338 7.75 -11.53 8.68
N SER A 339 7.22 -11.84 9.87
CA SER A 339 5.94 -12.52 10.08
C SER A 339 5.12 -11.74 11.10
N PHE A 340 3.96 -12.23 11.53
CA PHE A 340 3.23 -11.55 12.59
C PHE A 340 3.96 -11.54 13.93
N LEU A 341 4.81 -12.53 14.20
CA LEU A 341 5.60 -12.69 15.43
C LEU A 341 7.10 -12.44 15.22
N ASN A 342 7.52 -12.11 13.99
CA ASN A 342 8.91 -11.76 13.70
C ASN A 342 8.97 -10.30 13.23
N PRO A 343 9.55 -9.40 14.04
CA PRO A 343 9.74 -7.99 13.63
C PRO A 343 10.56 -7.90 12.35
N GLY A 344 10.27 -6.91 11.53
CA GLY A 344 10.94 -6.71 10.25
C GLY A 344 12.46 -6.67 10.39
N THR A 345 13.12 -7.75 9.98
CA THR A 345 14.56 -7.94 10.05
C THR A 345 15.19 -7.72 8.70
N VAL A 346 16.24 -6.90 8.62
CA VAL A 346 16.89 -6.48 7.36
C VAL A 346 18.10 -7.33 7.07
N TYR A 347 18.16 -7.85 5.86
CA TYR A 347 19.24 -8.67 5.33
C TYR A 347 19.87 -8.05 4.07
N ARG A 348 21.16 -8.32 3.88
CA ARG A 348 21.88 -8.18 2.63
C ARG A 348 21.97 -9.55 1.98
N TYR A 349 21.66 -9.63 0.69
CA TYR A 349 21.84 -10.84 -0.10
C TYR A 349 22.88 -10.61 -1.19
N SER A 350 23.86 -11.51 -1.30
CA SER A 350 24.91 -11.49 -2.33
C SER A 350 24.57 -12.46 -3.46
N LEU A 351 24.46 -11.96 -4.70
CA LEU A 351 24.25 -12.81 -5.87
C LEU A 351 25.50 -13.65 -6.19
N GLU A 352 26.68 -13.21 -5.77
CA GLU A 352 27.95 -13.92 -6.07
C GLU A 352 28.16 -15.14 -5.18
N THR A 353 27.81 -15.03 -3.88
CA THR A 353 28.02 -16.10 -2.91
C THR A 353 26.76 -16.89 -2.58
N ASP A 354 25.58 -16.40 -3.01
CA ASP A 354 24.26 -16.97 -2.67
C ASP A 354 24.01 -17.01 -1.16
N GLU A 355 24.43 -15.96 -0.43
CA GLU A 355 24.34 -15.90 1.02
C GLU A 355 23.58 -14.66 1.48
N SER A 356 22.74 -14.83 2.49
CA SER A 356 22.07 -13.75 3.22
C SER A 356 22.84 -13.41 4.50
N THR A 357 23.10 -12.12 4.73
CA THR A 357 23.75 -11.62 5.92
C THR A 357 22.82 -10.68 6.67
N LEU A 358 22.60 -10.92 7.96
CA LEU A 358 21.83 -10.03 8.83
C LEU A 358 22.50 -8.65 8.93
N LEU A 359 21.76 -7.59 8.61
CA LEU A 359 22.21 -6.20 8.74
C LEU A 359 21.64 -5.54 9.99
N TRP A 360 20.34 -5.70 10.22
CA TRP A 360 19.67 -5.03 11.33
C TRP A 360 18.42 -5.81 11.74
N GLN A 361 18.17 -5.82 13.05
CA GLN A 361 17.00 -6.42 13.67
C GLN A 361 16.50 -5.49 14.80
N PRO A 362 15.20 -5.18 14.87
CA PRO A 362 14.65 -4.37 15.95
C PRO A 362 14.66 -5.13 17.28
N GLU A 363 14.98 -4.43 18.35
CA GLU A 363 14.86 -4.92 19.73
C GLU A 363 13.55 -4.39 20.32
N ILE A 364 12.49 -5.20 20.27
CA ILE A 364 11.17 -4.84 20.79
C ILE A 364 10.97 -5.43 22.17
N ASP A 365 10.56 -4.60 23.12
CA ASP A 365 10.29 -5.01 24.50
C ASP A 365 8.93 -5.74 24.63
N ALA A 366 8.85 -6.95 24.06
CA ALA A 366 7.69 -7.82 24.17
C ALA A 366 8.07 -9.29 24.09
N ASP A 367 7.41 -10.14 24.87
CA ASP A 367 7.53 -11.59 24.77
C ASP A 367 6.59 -12.13 23.69
N LEU A 368 7.09 -12.21 22.46
CA LEU A 368 6.32 -12.71 21.32
C LEU A 368 6.14 -14.23 21.33
N SER A 369 6.90 -14.97 22.16
CA SER A 369 6.79 -16.43 22.25
C SER A 369 5.52 -16.91 22.96
N ALA A 370 4.80 -16.01 23.64
CA ALA A 370 3.52 -16.30 24.29
C ALA A 370 2.33 -16.38 23.31
N TYR A 371 2.57 -16.11 22.02
CA TYR A 371 1.50 -16.04 21.01
C TYR A 371 1.69 -17.08 19.91
N THR A 372 0.57 -17.51 19.34
CA THR A 372 0.50 -18.42 18.20
C THR A 372 0.11 -17.64 16.95
N GLU A 373 0.90 -17.81 15.88
CA GLU A 373 0.56 -17.42 14.52
C GLU A 373 0.09 -18.66 13.75
N THR A 374 -1.09 -18.62 13.16
CA THR A 374 -1.64 -19.73 12.36
C THR A 374 -2.45 -19.23 11.19
N MET A 375 -2.62 -20.08 10.19
CA MET A 375 -3.59 -19.89 9.12
C MET A 375 -4.69 -20.94 9.25
N VAL A 376 -5.93 -20.48 9.33
CA VAL A 376 -7.13 -21.29 9.28
C VAL A 376 -7.85 -21.09 7.96
N TYR A 377 -8.79 -21.98 7.66
CA TYR A 377 -9.63 -21.86 6.46
C TYR A 377 -11.09 -21.97 6.85
N TYR A 378 -11.92 -21.15 6.23
CA TYR A 378 -13.36 -21.23 6.35
C TYR A 378 -14.00 -21.27 4.96
N GLU A 379 -15.24 -21.72 4.91
CA GLU A 379 -16.05 -21.71 3.69
C GLU A 379 -16.90 -20.45 3.63
N SER A 380 -16.85 -19.75 2.50
CA SER A 380 -17.74 -18.65 2.20
C SER A 380 -19.12 -19.18 1.76
N PHE A 381 -20.05 -18.27 1.56
CA PHE A 381 -21.47 -18.53 1.22
C PHE A 381 -21.68 -19.44 -0.01
N ASP A 382 -20.72 -19.50 -0.90
CA ASP A 382 -20.73 -20.27 -2.15
C ASP A 382 -19.82 -21.53 -2.09
N GLY A 383 -19.28 -21.85 -0.92
CA GLY A 383 -18.37 -22.97 -0.69
C GLY A 383 -16.91 -22.67 -1.05
N THR A 384 -16.59 -21.42 -1.44
CA THR A 384 -15.20 -21.01 -1.66
C THR A 384 -14.43 -21.05 -0.35
N ARG A 385 -13.28 -21.75 -0.36
CA ARG A 385 -12.39 -21.86 0.79
C ARG A 385 -11.52 -20.61 0.90
N ILE A 386 -11.67 -19.85 1.98
CA ILE A 386 -10.96 -18.60 2.23
C ILE A 386 -9.91 -18.81 3.33
N PRO A 387 -8.63 -18.47 3.12
CA PRO A 387 -7.63 -18.46 4.18
C PRO A 387 -7.80 -17.25 5.10
N MET A 388 -7.49 -17.42 6.38
CA MET A 388 -7.50 -16.36 7.37
C MET A 388 -6.31 -16.53 8.31
N PHE A 389 -5.48 -15.49 8.40
CA PHE A 389 -4.46 -15.42 9.45
C PHE A 389 -5.09 -15.17 10.80
N MET A 390 -4.60 -15.87 11.80
CA MET A 390 -4.99 -15.68 13.18
C MET A 390 -3.77 -15.56 14.08
N LEU A 391 -3.88 -14.65 15.05
CA LEU A 391 -2.86 -14.38 16.04
C LEU A 391 -3.53 -14.31 17.41
N TYR A 392 -3.10 -15.13 18.36
CA TYR A 392 -3.73 -15.26 19.67
C TYR A 392 -2.79 -15.81 20.73
N PRO A 393 -3.07 -15.59 22.05
CA PRO A 393 -2.33 -16.22 23.12
C PRO A 393 -2.34 -17.75 23.03
N GLU A 394 -1.24 -18.43 23.34
CA GLU A 394 -1.10 -19.88 23.14
C GLU A 394 -2.13 -20.71 23.93
N ASP A 395 -2.61 -20.20 25.07
CA ASP A 395 -3.48 -20.89 26.02
C ASP A 395 -4.96 -20.48 25.95
N ILE A 396 -5.45 -19.95 24.80
CA ILE A 396 -6.86 -19.54 24.67
C ILE A 396 -7.83 -20.72 24.84
N GLU A 397 -8.97 -20.46 25.47
CA GLU A 397 -10.10 -21.39 25.53
C GLU A 397 -11.15 -21.03 24.45
N LEU A 398 -11.56 -22.03 23.67
CA LEU A 398 -12.61 -21.87 22.65
C LEU A 398 -13.99 -21.97 23.29
N ASN A 399 -14.38 -20.97 24.06
CA ASN A 399 -15.62 -20.92 24.85
C ASN A 399 -16.56 -19.79 24.42
N GLY A 400 -16.25 -19.07 23.33
CA GLY A 400 -17.03 -17.96 22.80
C GLY A 400 -16.84 -16.63 23.53
N SER A 401 -15.90 -16.53 24.50
CA SER A 401 -15.74 -15.33 25.33
C SER A 401 -14.52 -14.47 24.98
N ASN A 402 -13.65 -14.91 24.07
CA ASN A 402 -12.45 -14.15 23.74
C ASN A 402 -12.78 -12.91 22.88
N PRO A 403 -12.17 -11.78 23.20
CA PRO A 403 -12.30 -10.59 22.35
C PRO A 403 -11.57 -10.82 21.01
N VAL A 404 -12.24 -10.57 19.89
CA VAL A 404 -11.67 -10.69 18.53
C VAL A 404 -11.69 -9.35 17.85
N LEU A 405 -10.57 -8.99 17.23
CA LEU A 405 -10.43 -7.91 16.25
C LEU A 405 -10.31 -8.54 14.86
N LEU A 406 -11.40 -8.51 14.10
CA LEU A 406 -11.45 -8.96 12.71
C LEU A 406 -11.18 -7.79 11.79
N VAL A 407 -10.09 -7.87 11.01
CA VAL A 407 -9.61 -6.78 10.14
C VAL A 407 -9.73 -7.21 8.68
N GLY A 408 -10.19 -6.31 7.80
CA GLY A 408 -10.33 -6.63 6.39
C GLY A 408 -10.01 -5.47 5.44
N TYR A 409 -9.71 -5.84 4.18
CA TYR A 409 -9.50 -4.89 3.09
C TYR A 409 -10.30 -5.27 1.84
N GLY A 410 -9.94 -6.36 1.15
CA GLY A 410 -10.69 -7.01 0.07
C GLY A 410 -10.95 -6.11 -1.13
N GLY A 411 -9.90 -5.63 -1.82
CA GLY A 411 -10.04 -4.87 -3.04
C GLY A 411 -8.71 -4.46 -3.66
N PHE A 412 -8.78 -3.95 -4.89
CA PHE A 412 -7.63 -3.44 -5.64
C PHE A 412 -6.51 -4.47 -5.85
N GLY A 413 -6.81 -5.76 -5.77
CA GLY A 413 -5.81 -6.82 -5.89
C GLY A 413 -4.75 -6.81 -4.77
N VAL A 414 -5.02 -6.15 -3.64
CA VAL A 414 -4.06 -6.08 -2.51
C VAL A 414 -4.11 -7.37 -1.72
N SER A 415 -2.98 -8.08 -1.67
CA SER A 415 -2.83 -9.32 -0.90
C SER A 415 -2.51 -9.04 0.57
N ASN A 416 -3.24 -9.70 1.47
CA ASN A 416 -2.85 -9.78 2.88
C ASN A 416 -1.67 -10.75 3.02
N ARG A 417 -0.64 -10.32 3.74
CA ARG A 417 0.60 -11.07 3.95
C ARG A 417 0.99 -11.06 5.43
N ALA A 418 1.69 -12.10 5.88
CA ALA A 418 2.21 -12.15 7.24
C ALA A 418 3.20 -11.01 7.47
N SER A 419 2.85 -10.04 8.31
CA SER A 419 3.64 -8.83 8.56
C SER A 419 3.51 -8.39 9.99
N PHE A 420 4.65 -8.13 10.62
CA PHE A 420 4.71 -7.62 11.98
C PHE A 420 4.13 -6.21 12.11
N ARG A 421 3.37 -6.00 13.16
CA ARG A 421 2.84 -4.67 13.50
C ARG A 421 2.97 -4.46 15.00
N THR A 422 3.90 -3.62 15.43
CA THR A 422 4.11 -3.25 16.83
C THR A 422 2.83 -2.83 17.52
N SER A 423 1.95 -2.12 16.81
CA SER A 423 0.67 -1.65 17.35
C SER A 423 -0.32 -2.75 17.74
N ILE A 424 -0.14 -4.02 17.28
CA ILE A 424 -1.03 -5.13 17.64
C ILE A 424 -0.70 -5.71 19.02
N ILE A 425 0.53 -5.54 19.49
CA ILE A 425 1.01 -6.15 20.73
C ILE A 425 0.12 -5.82 21.94
N PRO A 426 -0.27 -4.56 22.20
CA PRO A 426 -1.16 -4.27 23.32
C PRO A 426 -2.52 -4.97 23.23
N TRP A 427 -3.05 -5.19 22.02
CA TRP A 427 -4.27 -5.96 21.82
C TRP A 427 -4.11 -7.41 22.26
N LEU A 428 -2.98 -8.04 21.90
CA LEU A 428 -2.66 -9.41 22.31
C LEU A 428 -2.40 -9.50 23.82
N GLU A 429 -1.67 -8.54 24.39
CA GLU A 429 -1.40 -8.46 25.84
C GLU A 429 -2.68 -8.31 26.66
N MET A 430 -3.74 -7.71 26.10
CA MET A 430 -5.06 -7.64 26.69
C MET A 430 -5.88 -8.94 26.51
N GLY A 431 -5.29 -10.01 25.95
CA GLY A 431 -5.94 -11.29 25.68
C GLY A 431 -6.79 -11.31 24.38
N GLY A 432 -6.60 -10.34 23.51
CA GLY A 432 -7.32 -10.26 22.25
C GLY A 432 -6.80 -11.21 21.17
N ILE A 433 -7.72 -11.70 20.34
CA ILE A 433 -7.40 -12.44 19.09
C ILE A 433 -7.41 -11.43 17.93
N TYR A 434 -6.41 -11.49 17.08
CA TYR A 434 -6.36 -10.77 15.81
C TYR A 434 -6.65 -11.73 14.66
N ALA A 435 -7.60 -11.40 13.78
CA ALA A 435 -7.99 -12.20 12.63
C ALA A 435 -7.97 -11.36 11.35
N LEU A 436 -7.32 -11.88 10.29
CA LEU A 436 -7.13 -11.20 9.00
C LEU A 436 -7.44 -12.16 7.84
N PRO A 437 -8.69 -12.22 7.34
CA PRO A 437 -9.06 -13.06 6.23
C PRO A 437 -8.55 -12.50 4.89
N CYS A 438 -8.12 -13.42 4.02
CA CYS A 438 -7.65 -13.15 2.66
C CYS A 438 -8.84 -13.22 1.68
N ILE A 439 -9.79 -12.30 1.82
CA ILE A 439 -11.06 -12.30 1.09
C ILE A 439 -10.92 -11.93 -0.38
N ARG A 440 -11.83 -12.39 -1.22
CA ARG A 440 -11.89 -12.02 -2.65
C ARG A 440 -11.92 -10.50 -2.84
N GLY A 441 -11.47 -10.06 -4.01
CA GLY A 441 -11.13 -8.64 -4.26
C GLY A 441 -9.69 -8.29 -3.89
N GLY A 442 -9.02 -9.08 -3.01
CA GLY A 442 -7.58 -9.09 -2.82
C GLY A 442 -6.84 -9.80 -3.95
N GLY A 443 -5.52 -9.91 -3.83
CA GLY A 443 -4.65 -10.48 -4.85
C GLY A 443 -4.05 -11.86 -4.50
N GLU A 444 -4.43 -12.47 -3.37
CA GLU A 444 -3.74 -13.63 -2.79
C GLU A 444 -3.63 -14.84 -3.72
N TYR A 445 -4.57 -14.99 -4.65
CA TYR A 445 -4.57 -16.04 -5.68
C TYR A 445 -4.52 -15.48 -7.11
N GLY A 446 -4.07 -14.22 -7.27
CA GLY A 446 -3.89 -13.55 -8.55
C GLY A 446 -5.16 -12.91 -9.12
N ARG A 447 -5.16 -12.70 -10.45
CA ARG A 447 -6.19 -11.94 -11.15
C ARG A 447 -7.62 -12.45 -10.91
N GLU A 448 -7.82 -13.76 -10.93
CA GLU A 448 -9.17 -14.34 -10.75
C GLU A 448 -9.76 -14.03 -9.37
N TRP A 449 -8.91 -14.01 -8.33
CA TRP A 449 -9.30 -13.67 -6.96
C TRP A 449 -9.71 -12.22 -6.84
N HIS A 450 -8.98 -11.32 -7.49
CA HIS A 450 -9.31 -9.90 -7.55
C HIS A 450 -10.62 -9.67 -8.32
N MET A 451 -10.73 -10.20 -9.54
CA MET A 451 -11.91 -10.01 -10.39
C MET A 451 -13.21 -10.57 -9.78
N ALA A 452 -13.10 -11.57 -8.91
CA ALA A 452 -14.25 -12.11 -8.19
C ALA A 452 -14.84 -11.16 -7.13
N GLY A 453 -14.20 -10.03 -6.85
CA GLY A 453 -14.61 -9.06 -5.83
C GLY A 453 -14.78 -7.63 -6.33
N ILE A 454 -14.84 -7.38 -7.64
CA ILE A 454 -15.00 -6.02 -8.19
C ILE A 454 -16.37 -5.81 -8.84
N ARG A 455 -16.75 -4.56 -9.03
CA ARG A 455 -17.99 -4.13 -9.73
C ARG A 455 -19.23 -4.87 -9.22
N GLU A 456 -19.99 -5.50 -10.10
CA GLU A 456 -21.19 -6.30 -9.77
C GLU A 456 -20.89 -7.49 -8.84
N ASN A 457 -19.64 -7.97 -8.79
CA ASN A 457 -19.20 -9.04 -7.87
C ASN A 457 -18.84 -8.50 -6.48
N ARG A 458 -18.83 -7.20 -6.25
CA ARG A 458 -18.46 -6.58 -4.97
C ARG A 458 -19.16 -7.15 -3.74
N PRO A 459 -20.45 -7.55 -3.79
CA PRO A 459 -21.13 -8.21 -2.67
C PRO A 459 -20.45 -9.50 -2.19
N THR A 460 -19.65 -10.16 -3.02
CA THR A 460 -18.84 -11.34 -2.65
C THR A 460 -17.86 -11.02 -1.52
N VAL A 461 -17.17 -9.88 -1.63
CA VAL A 461 -16.21 -9.39 -0.63
C VAL A 461 -16.85 -9.27 0.77
N PHE A 462 -18.02 -8.67 0.81
CA PHE A 462 -18.77 -8.48 2.06
C PHE A 462 -19.25 -9.81 2.66
N ARG A 463 -19.70 -10.73 1.81
CA ARG A 463 -20.14 -12.08 2.24
C ARG A 463 -18.97 -12.93 2.72
N ASP A 464 -17.79 -12.83 2.09
CA ASP A 464 -16.59 -13.50 2.56
C ASP A 464 -16.19 -13.03 3.96
N PHE A 465 -16.28 -11.71 4.21
CA PHE A 465 -15.97 -11.14 5.52
C PHE A 465 -17.02 -11.50 6.59
N ILE A 466 -18.31 -11.52 6.23
CA ILE A 466 -19.39 -12.01 7.11
C ILE A 466 -19.17 -13.48 7.46
N ALA A 467 -18.83 -14.32 6.48
CA ALA A 467 -18.54 -15.74 6.71
C ALA A 467 -17.32 -15.94 7.63
N ALA A 468 -16.31 -15.07 7.58
CA ALA A 468 -15.20 -15.09 8.54
C ALA A 468 -15.70 -14.84 9.97
N ALA A 469 -16.58 -13.86 10.16
CA ALA A 469 -17.17 -13.56 11.46
C ALA A 469 -18.02 -14.73 11.98
N GLU A 470 -18.86 -15.30 11.14
CA GLU A 470 -19.69 -16.46 11.47
C GLU A 470 -18.83 -17.68 11.82
N PHE A 471 -17.77 -17.96 11.06
CA PHE A 471 -16.81 -19.03 11.36
C PHE A 471 -16.15 -18.86 12.74
N LEU A 472 -15.73 -17.64 13.10
CA LEU A 472 -15.10 -17.36 14.40
C LEU A 472 -16.07 -17.59 15.56
N ILE A 473 -17.35 -17.28 15.36
CA ILE A 473 -18.44 -17.51 16.34
C ILE A 473 -18.73 -19.02 16.44
N ASP A 474 -18.98 -19.69 15.33
CA ASP A 474 -19.38 -21.10 15.28
C ASP A 474 -18.27 -22.02 15.78
N SER A 475 -17.01 -21.64 15.59
CA SER A 475 -15.85 -22.37 16.08
C SER A 475 -15.51 -22.08 17.55
N GLY A 476 -16.30 -21.22 18.22
CA GLY A 476 -16.11 -20.91 19.63
C GLY A 476 -14.94 -19.97 19.94
N TYR A 477 -14.34 -19.35 18.94
CA TYR A 477 -13.31 -18.33 19.20
C TYR A 477 -13.89 -17.11 19.91
N THR A 478 -15.11 -16.70 19.57
CA THR A 478 -15.73 -15.47 20.07
C THR A 478 -17.26 -15.55 20.03
N SER A 479 -17.92 -14.45 20.35
CA SER A 479 -19.36 -14.22 20.16
C SER A 479 -19.60 -12.82 19.59
N PRO A 480 -20.82 -12.49 19.11
CA PRO A 480 -21.14 -11.15 18.63
C PRO A 480 -20.80 -10.04 19.63
N ASP A 481 -21.01 -10.29 20.94
CA ASP A 481 -20.71 -9.33 22.02
C ASP A 481 -19.20 -9.12 22.26
N LYS A 482 -18.36 -9.97 21.69
CA LYS A 482 -16.89 -9.96 21.86
C LYS A 482 -16.14 -9.71 20.56
N MET A 483 -16.83 -9.33 19.49
CA MET A 483 -16.21 -9.09 18.18
C MET A 483 -16.22 -7.61 17.82
N ALA A 484 -15.03 -7.09 17.50
CA ALA A 484 -14.80 -5.80 16.85
C ALA A 484 -14.35 -6.00 15.41
N ILE A 485 -14.77 -5.11 14.51
CA ILE A 485 -14.32 -5.08 13.10
C ILE A 485 -13.61 -3.78 12.77
N SER A 486 -12.57 -3.86 11.94
CA SER A 486 -11.77 -2.71 11.52
C SER A 486 -11.31 -2.82 10.07
N GLY A 487 -11.15 -1.67 9.43
CA GLY A 487 -10.59 -1.55 8.08
C GLY A 487 -10.41 -0.10 7.68
N ALA A 488 -9.44 0.14 6.80
CA ALA A 488 -9.10 1.49 6.35
C ALA A 488 -9.20 1.60 4.82
N SER A 489 -9.49 2.80 4.30
CA SER A 489 -9.65 3.06 2.87
C SER A 489 -10.73 2.15 2.28
N ASN A 490 -10.43 1.32 1.30
CA ASN A 490 -11.35 0.28 0.82
C ASN A 490 -11.86 -0.64 1.95
N GLY A 491 -11.00 -0.98 2.93
CA GLY A 491 -11.40 -1.71 4.13
C GLY A 491 -12.38 -0.93 5.02
N GLY A 492 -12.33 0.40 5.02
CA GLY A 492 -13.33 1.24 5.68
C GLY A 492 -14.69 1.13 5.00
N THR A 493 -14.73 1.06 3.68
CA THR A 493 -15.94 0.79 2.88
C THR A 493 -16.49 -0.60 3.19
N LEU A 494 -15.61 -1.62 3.25
CA LEU A 494 -15.97 -3.00 3.65
C LEU A 494 -16.67 -3.02 5.02
N VAL A 495 -16.01 -2.46 6.04
CA VAL A 495 -16.53 -2.45 7.42
C VAL A 495 -17.88 -1.75 7.50
N ALA A 496 -18.03 -0.58 6.85
CA ALA A 496 -19.27 0.17 6.86
C ALA A 496 -20.42 -0.55 6.13
N ALA A 497 -20.13 -1.22 5.00
CA ALA A 497 -21.12 -2.02 4.27
C ALA A 497 -21.57 -3.24 5.08
N VAL A 498 -20.63 -3.99 5.66
CA VAL A 498 -20.90 -5.19 6.46
C VAL A 498 -21.66 -4.83 7.74
N LEU A 499 -21.29 -3.72 8.38
CA LEU A 499 -22.03 -3.18 9.54
C LEU A 499 -23.52 -2.93 9.23
N ASN A 500 -23.81 -2.35 8.06
CA ASN A 500 -25.20 -2.14 7.65
C ASN A 500 -25.94 -3.44 7.32
N MET A 501 -25.24 -4.43 6.75
CA MET A 501 -25.82 -5.72 6.36
C MET A 501 -26.12 -6.63 7.57
N ARG A 502 -25.20 -6.66 8.53
CA ARG A 502 -25.24 -7.58 9.69
C ARG A 502 -24.82 -6.88 10.98
N PRO A 503 -25.59 -5.87 11.44
CA PRO A 503 -25.30 -5.17 12.71
C PRO A 503 -25.37 -6.11 13.93
N ASP A 504 -26.02 -7.24 13.81
CA ASP A 504 -26.19 -8.28 14.83
C ASP A 504 -24.92 -9.09 15.14
N LEU A 505 -23.92 -9.09 14.25
CA LEU A 505 -22.70 -9.90 14.38
C LEU A 505 -21.58 -9.23 15.16
N PHE A 506 -21.66 -7.92 15.41
CA PHE A 506 -20.55 -7.14 15.91
C PHE A 506 -20.95 -6.29 17.11
N ARG A 507 -20.08 -6.17 18.09
CA ARG A 507 -20.24 -5.28 19.23
C ARG A 507 -19.63 -3.89 18.97
N ALA A 508 -18.55 -3.84 18.19
CA ALA A 508 -17.87 -2.59 17.86
C ALA A 508 -17.38 -2.59 16.40
N ALA A 509 -17.34 -1.41 15.77
CA ALA A 509 -16.83 -1.22 14.42
C ALA A 509 -16.00 0.06 14.30
N ALA A 510 -14.87 0.00 13.56
CA ALA A 510 -14.02 1.16 13.31
C ALA A 510 -13.68 1.29 11.80
N PRO A 511 -14.60 1.78 10.97
CA PRO A 511 -14.32 2.13 9.59
C PRO A 511 -13.48 3.41 9.53
N THR A 512 -12.34 3.35 8.83
CA THR A 512 -11.39 4.48 8.71
C THR A 512 -11.29 4.92 7.24
N THR A 513 -11.40 6.20 6.95
CA THR A 513 -11.22 6.86 5.64
C THR A 513 -11.87 6.10 4.46
N GLY A 514 -13.08 5.55 4.65
CA GLY A 514 -13.76 4.73 3.65
C GLY A 514 -14.55 5.53 2.62
N VAL A 515 -14.72 4.95 1.43
CA VAL A 515 -15.62 5.47 0.38
C VAL A 515 -17.06 5.10 0.76
N MET A 516 -17.80 6.02 1.38
CA MET A 516 -19.12 5.74 1.96
C MET A 516 -20.30 6.06 1.03
N ASP A 517 -20.10 6.95 0.04
CA ASP A 517 -21.14 7.33 -0.93
C ASP A 517 -20.73 6.85 -2.33
N MET A 518 -21.23 5.67 -2.70
CA MET A 518 -20.89 5.02 -3.97
C MET A 518 -21.50 5.71 -5.19
N LEU A 519 -22.40 6.66 -5.01
CA LEU A 519 -22.97 7.41 -6.14
C LEU A 519 -22.22 8.69 -6.47
N ARG A 520 -21.23 9.09 -5.64
CA ARG A 520 -20.54 10.39 -5.81
C ARG A 520 -19.03 10.32 -5.70
N PHE A 521 -18.44 9.15 -5.40
CA PHE A 521 -17.00 9.04 -5.19
C PHE A 521 -16.18 9.54 -6.38
N HIS A 522 -16.67 9.28 -7.61
CA HIS A 522 -16.01 9.64 -8.86
C HIS A 522 -15.95 11.15 -9.15
N LYS A 523 -16.70 11.96 -8.38
CA LYS A 523 -16.80 13.43 -8.54
C LYS A 523 -15.75 14.20 -7.73
N PHE A 524 -14.88 13.52 -7.01
CA PHE A 524 -13.90 14.14 -6.13
C PHE A 524 -12.49 13.68 -6.48
N THR A 525 -11.59 14.63 -6.63
CA THR A 525 -10.14 14.43 -6.76
C THR A 525 -9.76 13.29 -7.72
N VAL A 526 -9.24 12.17 -7.21
CA VAL A 526 -8.83 10.98 -7.97
C VAL A 526 -9.90 9.88 -7.97
N GLY A 527 -11.07 10.11 -7.37
CA GLY A 527 -12.11 9.09 -7.22
C GLY A 527 -12.59 8.46 -8.52
N TRP A 528 -12.59 9.21 -9.62
CA TRP A 528 -12.93 8.69 -10.95
C TRP A 528 -12.05 7.49 -11.37
N ALA A 529 -10.82 7.40 -10.88
CA ALA A 529 -9.91 6.29 -11.18
C ALA A 529 -10.36 4.94 -10.57
N TRP A 530 -11.33 4.94 -9.66
CA TRP A 530 -11.84 3.72 -9.01
C TRP A 530 -13.08 3.14 -9.70
N LYS A 531 -13.50 3.69 -10.83
CA LYS A 531 -14.64 3.17 -11.62
C LYS A 531 -14.43 1.72 -12.06
N SER A 532 -13.20 1.36 -12.41
CA SER A 532 -12.85 -0.01 -12.78
C SER A 532 -13.02 -1.00 -11.63
N GLU A 533 -12.81 -0.58 -10.39
CA GLU A 533 -12.95 -1.40 -9.18
C GLU A 533 -14.39 -1.45 -8.68
N PHE A 534 -15.04 -0.27 -8.58
CA PHE A 534 -16.36 -0.16 -7.96
C PHE A 534 -17.53 -0.19 -8.95
N GLY A 535 -17.33 0.27 -10.16
CA GLY A 535 -18.36 0.57 -11.15
C GLY A 535 -18.48 2.07 -11.43
N ASP A 536 -19.17 2.46 -12.50
CA ASP A 536 -19.38 3.85 -12.89
C ASP A 536 -20.76 4.37 -12.45
N PRO A 537 -20.84 5.32 -11.48
CA PRO A 537 -22.12 5.88 -11.07
C PRO A 537 -22.84 6.71 -12.13
N ASP A 538 -22.18 7.08 -13.23
CA ASP A 538 -22.80 7.75 -14.36
C ASP A 538 -23.35 6.74 -15.41
N ASP A 539 -23.05 5.43 -15.26
CA ASP A 539 -23.64 4.34 -16.04
C ASP A 539 -24.92 3.83 -15.35
N PRO A 540 -26.10 3.93 -16.00
CA PRO A 540 -27.35 3.43 -15.43
C PRO A 540 -27.33 1.94 -15.05
N ASP A 541 -26.56 1.11 -15.73
CA ASP A 541 -26.48 -0.33 -15.49
C ASP A 541 -25.69 -0.63 -14.19
N ASP A 542 -24.76 0.24 -13.80
CA ASP A 542 -23.95 0.08 -12.60
C ASP A 542 -24.64 0.64 -11.33
N ILE A 543 -25.59 1.56 -11.47
CA ILE A 543 -26.27 2.21 -10.32
C ILE A 543 -26.94 1.19 -9.40
N GLU A 544 -27.56 0.14 -9.93
CA GLU A 544 -28.32 -0.83 -9.14
C GLU A 544 -27.42 -1.57 -8.14
N PHE A 545 -26.28 -2.11 -8.59
CA PHE A 545 -25.37 -2.79 -7.69
C PHE A 545 -24.62 -1.82 -6.77
N LEU A 546 -24.24 -0.62 -7.24
CA LEU A 546 -23.64 0.42 -6.41
C LEU A 546 -24.53 0.84 -5.25
N LEU A 547 -25.83 1.07 -5.51
CA LEU A 547 -26.82 1.34 -4.48
C LEU A 547 -26.99 0.16 -3.53
N GLY A 548 -26.89 -1.06 -4.02
CA GLY A 548 -27.09 -2.28 -3.26
C GLY A 548 -26.14 -2.44 -2.07
N TYR A 549 -24.96 -1.83 -2.11
CA TYR A 549 -23.98 -1.90 -1.03
C TYR A 549 -23.49 -0.54 -0.51
N SER A 550 -23.84 0.58 -1.13
CA SER A 550 -23.37 1.91 -0.74
C SER A 550 -23.59 2.17 0.76
N PRO A 551 -22.56 2.31 1.59
CA PRO A 551 -22.73 2.43 3.03
C PRO A 551 -23.70 3.54 3.44
N TYR A 552 -23.51 4.74 2.87
CA TYR A 552 -24.36 5.91 3.18
C TYR A 552 -25.84 5.69 2.85
N HIS A 553 -26.17 4.99 1.74
CA HIS A 553 -27.53 4.81 1.26
C HIS A 553 -28.26 3.64 1.95
N ASN A 554 -27.52 2.70 2.53
CA ASN A 554 -28.06 1.50 3.18
C ASN A 554 -28.15 1.60 4.71
N VAL A 555 -27.99 2.78 5.29
CA VAL A 555 -28.30 3.02 6.70
C VAL A 555 -29.80 3.02 6.88
N LEU A 556 -30.32 2.09 7.70
CA LEU A 556 -31.75 1.91 7.98
C LEU A 556 -32.12 2.58 9.29
N GLU A 557 -33.27 3.31 9.30
CA GLU A 557 -33.81 3.91 10.50
C GLU A 557 -34.42 2.84 11.42
N GLY A 558 -34.25 3.01 12.73
CA GLY A 558 -34.84 2.10 13.72
C GLY A 558 -34.03 0.82 13.95
N VAL A 559 -32.83 0.73 13.45
CA VAL A 559 -31.89 -0.36 13.74
C VAL A 559 -31.02 0.02 14.94
N GLU A 560 -30.84 -0.93 15.85
CA GLU A 560 -29.83 -0.82 16.91
C GLU A 560 -28.48 -1.21 16.36
N TYR A 561 -27.73 -0.20 15.92
CA TYR A 561 -26.35 -0.42 15.44
C TYR A 561 -25.39 -0.64 16.62
N PRO A 562 -24.32 -1.46 16.44
CA PRO A 562 -23.28 -1.56 17.46
C PRO A 562 -22.57 -0.22 17.67
N SER A 563 -21.62 -0.18 18.59
CA SER A 563 -20.77 0.98 18.81
C SER A 563 -19.86 1.21 17.61
N VAL A 564 -19.81 2.45 17.09
CA VAL A 564 -19.03 2.76 15.88
C VAL A 564 -18.10 3.95 16.13
N MET A 565 -16.83 3.82 15.74
CA MET A 565 -15.87 4.91 15.69
C MET A 565 -15.41 5.12 14.25
N ILE A 566 -16.02 6.06 13.55
CA ILE A 566 -15.65 6.44 12.18
C ILE A 566 -14.45 7.40 12.25
N SER A 567 -13.35 7.04 11.59
CA SER A 567 -12.16 7.89 11.56
C SER A 567 -11.91 8.46 10.16
N THR A 568 -11.48 9.72 10.09
CA THR A 568 -11.08 10.39 8.84
C THR A 568 -10.09 11.52 9.12
N ALA A 569 -9.47 12.06 8.08
CA ALA A 569 -8.56 13.20 8.16
C ALA A 569 -9.13 14.38 7.36
N ASP A 570 -8.93 15.61 7.87
CA ASP A 570 -9.57 16.82 7.31
C ASP A 570 -8.94 17.31 5.98
N HIS A 571 -7.71 16.83 5.68
CA HIS A 571 -6.98 17.14 4.44
C HIS A 571 -6.80 15.89 3.55
N ASP A 572 -7.64 14.87 3.74
CA ASP A 572 -7.63 13.69 2.87
C ASP A 572 -8.15 14.04 1.46
N ASP A 573 -7.22 14.20 0.50
CA ASP A 573 -7.49 14.49 -0.91
C ASP A 573 -7.51 13.24 -1.79
N ARG A 574 -7.43 12.05 -1.18
CA ARG A 574 -7.64 10.76 -1.84
C ARG A 574 -9.06 10.28 -1.64
N VAL A 575 -9.46 10.04 -0.40
CA VAL A 575 -10.84 9.72 -0.01
C VAL A 575 -11.39 10.89 0.82
N VAL A 576 -12.00 11.84 0.14
CA VAL A 576 -12.41 13.11 0.75
C VAL A 576 -13.26 12.89 2.02
N PRO A 577 -13.03 13.68 3.10
CA PRO A 577 -13.66 13.46 4.41
C PRO A 577 -15.19 13.57 4.38
N GLY A 578 -15.74 14.20 3.34
CA GLY A 578 -17.18 14.26 3.09
C GLY A 578 -17.87 12.89 3.08
N HIS A 579 -17.19 11.83 2.68
CA HIS A 579 -17.70 10.45 2.77
C HIS A 579 -17.98 10.07 4.22
N SER A 580 -16.99 10.21 5.10
CA SER A 580 -17.11 9.87 6.52
C SER A 580 -18.09 10.78 7.25
N TYR A 581 -18.11 12.09 6.95
CA TYR A 581 -19.05 13.04 7.56
C TYR A 581 -20.51 12.71 7.25
N LYS A 582 -20.81 12.42 5.98
CA LYS A 582 -22.15 12.07 5.54
C LYS A 582 -22.64 10.75 6.18
N TYR A 583 -21.78 9.73 6.15
CA TYR A 583 -22.08 8.42 6.71
C TYR A 583 -22.29 8.52 8.22
N GLY A 584 -21.39 9.18 8.95
CA GLY A 584 -21.47 9.37 10.39
C GLY A 584 -22.74 10.12 10.81
N ALA A 585 -23.07 11.23 10.14
CA ALA A 585 -24.29 11.98 10.42
C ALA A 585 -25.57 11.14 10.15
N ARG A 586 -25.58 10.36 9.07
CA ARG A 586 -26.70 9.48 8.73
C ARG A 586 -26.87 8.37 9.75
N LEU A 587 -25.75 7.74 10.17
CA LEU A 587 -25.77 6.65 11.15
C LEU A 587 -26.20 7.15 12.53
N GLN A 588 -25.69 8.33 12.97
CA GLN A 588 -26.13 8.97 14.23
C GLN A 588 -27.64 9.26 14.25
N ALA A 589 -28.18 9.73 13.12
CA ALA A 589 -29.62 10.02 13.01
C ALA A 589 -30.50 8.76 13.00
N ALA A 590 -29.97 7.64 12.51
CA ALA A 590 -30.69 6.37 12.35
C ALA A 590 -30.61 5.45 13.57
N GLN A 591 -29.61 5.64 14.46
CA GLN A 591 -29.36 4.81 15.63
C GLN A 591 -30.59 4.75 16.55
N ALA A 592 -31.11 3.54 16.80
CA ALA A 592 -32.24 3.33 17.68
C ALA A 592 -31.85 2.88 19.11
N GLY A 593 -30.62 2.39 19.29
CA GLY A 593 -30.03 1.97 20.56
C GLY A 593 -29.19 3.05 21.23
N ASP A 594 -28.61 2.67 22.38
CA ASP A 594 -27.75 3.57 23.19
C ASP A 594 -26.26 3.48 22.82
N SER A 595 -25.87 2.61 21.88
CA SER A 595 -24.48 2.42 21.47
C SER A 595 -23.93 3.68 20.80
N PRO A 596 -22.72 4.17 21.16
CA PRO A 596 -22.19 5.42 20.66
C PRO A 596 -21.80 5.33 19.18
N ILE A 597 -22.15 6.36 18.41
CA ILE A 597 -21.68 6.59 17.05
C ILE A 597 -20.76 7.80 17.07
N LEU A 598 -19.46 7.54 17.03
CA LEU A 598 -18.40 8.54 17.16
C LEU A 598 -17.83 8.91 15.78
N LEU A 599 -17.47 10.16 15.61
CA LEU A 599 -16.70 10.65 14.46
C LEU A 599 -15.39 11.23 14.95
N ARG A 600 -14.28 10.59 14.58
CA ARG A 600 -12.92 11.00 14.94
C ARG A 600 -12.28 11.65 13.72
N ILE A 601 -11.92 12.93 13.82
CA ILE A 601 -11.32 13.70 12.73
C ILE A 601 -9.88 14.05 13.11
N THR A 602 -8.90 13.60 12.32
CA THR A 602 -7.52 14.00 12.43
C THR A 602 -7.35 15.35 11.74
N SER A 603 -6.92 16.34 12.46
CA SER A 603 -6.69 17.67 11.89
C SER A 603 -5.31 17.75 11.26
N ARG A 604 -5.21 18.45 10.12
CA ARG A 604 -3.94 18.65 9.39
C ARG A 604 -3.28 17.33 8.96
N ALA A 605 -4.08 16.35 8.60
CA ALA A 605 -3.64 15.05 8.11
C ALA A 605 -4.33 14.65 6.81
N GLY A 606 -3.66 13.88 5.98
CA GLY A 606 -4.17 13.29 4.72
C GLY A 606 -4.51 11.81 4.84
N HIS A 607 -4.61 11.12 3.70
CA HIS A 607 -5.12 9.74 3.62
C HIS A 607 -4.32 8.69 4.42
N GLY A 608 -3.04 8.82 4.51
CA GLY A 608 -2.20 7.82 5.19
C GLY A 608 -0.84 8.35 5.61
N GLY A 609 -0.66 9.67 5.61
CA GLY A 609 0.65 10.23 5.84
C GLY A 609 0.66 11.45 6.74
N SER A 610 1.85 11.81 7.17
CA SER A 610 2.20 13.09 7.80
C SER A 610 1.80 13.29 9.25
N ILE A 611 1.19 12.31 9.92
CA ILE A 611 1.06 12.39 11.36
C ILE A 611 2.39 11.99 12.01
N GLY A 612 2.80 12.70 13.06
CA GLY A 612 3.93 12.31 13.89
C GLY A 612 3.66 11.02 14.66
N LEU A 613 4.71 10.40 15.16
CA LEU A 613 4.62 9.16 15.94
C LEU A 613 3.66 9.32 17.12
N SER A 614 3.75 10.42 17.87
CA SER A 614 2.87 10.69 19.02
C SER A 614 1.39 10.61 18.64
N GLU A 615 0.99 11.24 17.54
CA GLU A 615 -0.40 11.22 17.07
C GLU A 615 -0.80 9.82 16.57
N ALA A 616 0.09 9.09 15.90
CA ALA A 616 -0.16 7.70 15.48
C ALA A 616 -0.40 6.78 16.69
N LEU A 617 0.38 6.95 17.76
CA LEU A 617 0.19 6.20 18.99
C LEU A 617 -1.12 6.57 19.71
N ASP A 618 -1.50 7.86 19.70
CA ASP A 618 -2.79 8.31 20.24
C ASP A 618 -3.96 7.66 19.49
N HIS A 619 -3.89 7.61 18.15
CA HIS A 619 -4.92 6.94 17.33
C HIS A 619 -5.03 5.44 17.63
N ALA A 620 -3.91 4.76 17.82
CA ALA A 620 -3.90 3.34 18.18
C ALA A 620 -4.50 3.14 19.58
N ALA A 621 -4.09 3.95 20.56
CA ALA A 621 -4.60 3.90 21.92
C ALA A 621 -6.10 4.20 21.99
N GLU A 622 -6.59 5.21 21.26
CA GLU A 622 -8.01 5.55 21.16
C GLU A 622 -8.85 4.37 20.65
N ARG A 623 -8.39 3.68 19.59
CA ARG A 623 -9.09 2.52 19.02
C ARG A 623 -9.11 1.34 19.97
N TYR A 624 -7.98 0.99 20.59
CA TYR A 624 -7.94 -0.12 21.51
C TYR A 624 -8.71 0.15 22.81
N ALA A 625 -8.67 1.38 23.32
CA ALA A 625 -9.49 1.77 24.44
C ALA A 625 -10.99 1.69 24.11
N PHE A 626 -11.39 2.13 22.90
CA PHE A 626 -12.75 1.97 22.41
C PHE A 626 -13.17 0.50 22.36
N TYR A 627 -12.35 -0.38 21.74
CA TYR A 627 -12.66 -1.82 21.70
C TYR A 627 -12.71 -2.42 23.09
N TRP A 628 -11.75 -2.10 23.95
CA TRP A 628 -11.72 -2.58 25.33
C TRP A 628 -13.01 -2.26 26.08
N GLN A 629 -13.47 -1.03 25.99
CA GLN A 629 -14.70 -0.55 26.64
C GLN A 629 -15.94 -1.25 26.08
N GLU A 630 -16.08 -1.29 24.76
CA GLU A 630 -17.29 -1.80 24.12
C GLU A 630 -17.42 -3.32 24.19
N LEU A 631 -16.31 -4.05 24.12
CA LEU A 631 -16.29 -5.51 24.28
C LEU A 631 -16.37 -5.96 25.75
N GLY A 632 -16.39 -5.01 26.69
CA GLY A 632 -16.40 -5.31 28.12
C GLY A 632 -15.21 -6.18 28.53
N MET A 633 -14.00 -5.78 28.10
CA MET A 633 -12.76 -6.46 28.48
C MET A 633 -12.39 -6.08 29.91
N GLU A 634 -11.76 -7.00 30.62
CA GLU A 634 -11.24 -6.77 31.96
C GLU A 634 -9.76 -6.37 31.90
N GLU A 635 -9.28 -5.61 32.87
CA GLU A 635 -7.83 -5.39 32.98
C GLU A 635 -7.14 -6.73 33.23
N SER A 636 -6.12 -7.03 32.45
CA SER A 636 -5.23 -8.13 32.77
C SER A 636 -4.58 -7.86 34.14
N PRO A 637 -4.53 -8.85 35.04
CA PRO A 637 -4.04 -8.69 36.39
C PRO A 637 -2.57 -8.27 36.48
#